data_be6a5b259ab30e93ec681d3fbc8b4435
#
_entry.id   be6a5b259ab30e93ec681d3fbc8b4435
#
_cell.length_a   1.000
_cell.length_b   1.000
_cell.length_c   1.000
_cell.angle_alpha   90.00
_cell.angle_beta   90.00
_cell.angle_gamma   90.00
#
_symmetry.space_group_name_H-M   'P 1'
#
loop_
_entity.id
_entity.type
_entity.pdbx_description
1 polymer ?
#
loop_
_entity_poly.entity_id
_entity_poly.type
_entity_poly.pdbx_seq_one_letter_code
_entity_poly.pdbx_strand_id
1 'polypeptide(L)'
;LTKGNREAAKKYGIFIGASHCEPMACSAAGEWKRRGEGAYDYVNNAPAVYKFWEDRVKEVADQEILYTLGMRGVHDGKMQGAKTVEEQKAVIDRVFADQRGLIEKYVDKDVTKVPQVFIPYKEVLDIYHAGLQVPDDVTLMWCDDNYGYIRHFPTAEECARKGGNGVYYHVSYWGRPHDHLWLSTMSPYLIFQQMKLAYDRGIQKMWILNVGDIKPAEYQIELFMDMAWNIEAVASEG
;
A
#
# COMPACT_ATOMS: atom_id res chain seq x y z
N LEU A 1 11.14 5.05 6.29
CA LEU A 1 11.90 4.11 7.14
C LEU A 1 13.33 4.59 7.33
N THR A 2 13.78 4.69 8.60
CA THR A 2 15.16 5.06 8.91
C THR A 2 16.14 3.96 8.51
N LYS A 3 17.42 4.33 8.29
CA LYS A 3 18.48 3.37 7.94
C LYS A 3 18.59 2.26 8.99
N GLY A 4 18.59 2.59 10.28
CA GLY A 4 18.71 1.60 11.36
C GLY A 4 17.54 0.60 11.40
N ASN A 5 16.31 1.04 11.12
CA ASN A 5 15.16 0.12 11.03
C ASN A 5 15.30 -0.85 9.86
N ARG A 6 15.80 -0.39 8.72
CA ARG A 6 16.02 -1.25 7.55
C ARG A 6 17.15 -2.26 7.80
N GLU A 7 18.23 -1.84 8.43
CA GLU A 7 19.32 -2.73 8.82
C GLU A 7 18.89 -3.80 9.84
N ALA A 8 18.06 -3.41 10.81
CA ALA A 8 17.47 -4.35 11.76
C ALA A 8 16.55 -5.36 11.07
N ALA A 9 15.66 -4.90 10.17
CA ALA A 9 14.78 -5.79 9.42
C ALA A 9 15.59 -6.79 8.56
N LYS A 10 16.59 -6.32 7.82
CA LYS A 10 17.51 -7.20 7.07
C LYS A 10 18.17 -8.25 7.96
N LYS A 11 18.67 -7.83 9.13
CA LYS A 11 19.31 -8.73 10.10
C LYS A 11 18.38 -9.85 10.57
N TYR A 12 17.09 -9.56 10.73
CA TYR A 12 16.11 -10.51 11.25
C TYR A 12 15.23 -11.16 10.16
N GLY A 13 15.54 -10.95 8.87
CA GLY A 13 14.79 -11.53 7.76
C GLY A 13 13.35 -11.03 7.66
N ILE A 14 13.11 -9.76 8.02
CA ILE A 14 11.79 -9.14 8.00
C ILE A 14 11.64 -8.34 6.71
N PHE A 15 10.56 -8.63 5.96
CA PHE A 15 10.16 -7.81 4.81
C PHE A 15 9.73 -6.41 5.26
N ILE A 16 10.13 -5.41 4.51
CA ILE A 16 9.73 -4.03 4.75
C ILE A 16 8.89 -3.55 3.56
N GLY A 17 7.76 -2.91 3.84
CA GLY A 17 6.97 -2.20 2.86
C GLY A 17 6.76 -0.74 3.27
N ALA A 18 6.04 -0.02 2.44
CA ALA A 18 5.62 1.35 2.71
C ALA A 18 4.14 1.53 2.34
N SER A 19 3.53 2.60 2.84
CA SER A 19 2.12 2.88 2.61
C SER A 19 1.86 3.43 1.21
N HIS A 20 0.57 3.61 0.89
CA HIS A 20 0.08 4.19 -0.37
C HIS A 20 0.61 5.61 -0.66
N CYS A 21 1.04 6.35 0.35
CA CYS A 21 1.61 7.70 0.20
C CYS A 21 3.15 7.72 0.19
N GLU A 22 3.80 6.56 0.21
CA GLU A 22 5.25 6.41 0.25
C GLU A 22 5.76 5.45 -0.85
N PRO A 23 5.49 5.76 -2.13
CA PRO A 23 5.91 4.92 -3.24
C PRO A 23 7.42 4.72 -3.25
N MET A 24 7.87 3.56 -3.70
CA MET A 24 9.28 3.17 -3.77
C MET A 24 10.01 3.27 -2.42
N ALA A 25 9.29 3.04 -1.30
CA ALA A 25 9.80 3.17 0.07
C ALA A 25 10.37 4.58 0.39
N CYS A 26 9.83 5.62 -0.25
CA CYS A 26 10.22 7.02 -0.10
C CYS A 26 9.14 7.82 0.59
N SER A 27 9.48 8.52 1.69
CA SER A 27 8.54 9.42 2.36
C SER A 27 8.51 10.79 1.71
N ALA A 28 7.43 11.09 0.97
CA ALA A 28 7.22 12.42 0.40
C ALA A 28 7.05 13.50 1.48
N ALA A 29 6.48 13.18 2.64
CA ALA A 29 6.28 14.13 3.72
C ALA A 29 7.58 14.49 4.46
N GLY A 30 8.42 13.50 4.74
CA GLY A 30 9.61 13.68 5.58
C GLY A 30 10.92 13.76 4.80
N GLU A 31 11.14 12.86 3.85
CA GLU A 31 12.42 12.75 3.16
C GLU A 31 12.54 13.72 1.98
N TRP A 32 11.45 13.97 1.24
CA TRP A 32 11.46 14.93 0.12
C TRP A 32 11.94 16.31 0.53
N LYS A 33 11.50 16.80 1.69
CA LYS A 33 11.95 18.10 2.21
C LYS A 33 13.46 18.21 2.45
N ARG A 34 14.14 17.06 2.59
CA ARG A 34 15.59 17.02 2.87
C ARG A 34 16.42 16.58 1.67
N ARG A 35 15.87 15.79 0.78
CA ARG A 35 16.58 15.11 -0.31
C ARG A 35 16.01 15.44 -1.70
N GLY A 36 14.79 15.93 -1.76
CA GLY A 36 14.13 16.31 -3.00
C GLY A 36 14.49 17.73 -3.44
N GLU A 37 14.22 18.01 -4.69
CA GLU A 37 14.41 19.33 -5.31
C GLU A 37 13.10 19.80 -5.93
N GLY A 38 12.65 21.02 -5.60
CA GLY A 38 11.40 21.59 -6.11
C GLY A 38 10.13 20.92 -5.58
N ALA A 39 9.06 21.00 -6.35
CA ALA A 39 7.77 20.40 -5.98
C ALA A 39 7.79 18.89 -6.13
N TYR A 40 7.06 18.16 -5.25
CA TYR A 40 6.79 16.74 -5.43
C TYR A 40 5.65 16.55 -6.44
N ASP A 41 5.98 16.73 -7.70
CA ASP A 41 5.06 16.83 -8.83
C ASP A 41 5.65 16.13 -10.05
N TYR A 42 5.04 15.03 -10.47
CA TYR A 42 5.56 14.24 -11.60
C TYR A 42 5.22 14.82 -12.97
N VAL A 43 4.30 15.78 -13.04
CA VAL A 43 3.97 16.49 -14.28
C VAL A 43 5.06 17.50 -14.61
N ASN A 44 5.42 18.33 -13.63
CA ASN A 44 6.29 19.48 -13.84
C ASN A 44 7.73 19.24 -13.37
N ASN A 45 7.97 18.22 -12.53
CA ASN A 45 9.26 17.95 -11.90
C ASN A 45 9.64 16.46 -11.89
N ALA A 46 9.23 15.71 -12.92
CA ALA A 46 9.49 14.27 -13.02
C ALA A 46 10.96 13.88 -12.83
N PRO A 47 11.96 14.58 -13.40
CA PRO A 47 13.36 14.19 -13.25
C PRO A 47 13.83 14.16 -11.79
N ALA A 48 13.44 15.15 -10.97
CA ALA A 48 13.83 15.19 -9.56
C ALA A 48 13.11 14.11 -8.74
N VAL A 49 11.82 13.87 -9.00
CA VAL A 49 11.06 12.80 -8.32
C VAL A 49 11.60 11.42 -8.73
N TYR A 50 11.88 11.19 -10.01
CA TYR A 50 12.49 9.96 -10.49
C TYR A 50 13.85 9.69 -9.81
N LYS A 51 14.70 10.72 -9.76
CA LYS A 51 16.00 10.61 -9.09
C LYS A 51 15.86 10.27 -7.59
N PHE A 52 14.89 10.87 -6.93
CA PHE A 52 14.59 10.58 -5.51
C PHE A 52 14.24 9.11 -5.29
N TRP A 53 13.40 8.53 -6.17
CA TRP A 53 13.09 7.10 -6.13
C TRP A 53 14.31 6.23 -6.50
N GLU A 54 15.06 6.63 -7.55
CA GLU A 54 16.25 5.90 -7.98
C GLU A 54 17.29 5.78 -6.87
N ASP A 55 17.55 6.87 -6.16
CA ASP A 55 18.49 6.89 -5.04
C ASP A 55 18.04 5.94 -3.92
N ARG A 56 16.73 5.86 -3.65
CA ARG A 56 16.18 4.92 -2.67
C ARG A 56 16.30 3.48 -3.13
N VAL A 57 15.91 3.17 -4.36
CA VAL A 57 15.98 1.80 -4.89
C VAL A 57 17.41 1.28 -4.83
N LYS A 58 18.41 2.09 -5.22
CA LYS A 58 19.83 1.75 -5.08
C LYS A 58 20.23 1.47 -3.62
N GLU A 59 19.71 2.27 -2.68
CA GLU A 59 20.03 2.14 -1.25
C GLU A 59 19.49 0.84 -0.64
N VAL A 60 18.39 0.29 -1.18
CA VAL A 60 17.69 -0.87 -0.61
C VAL A 60 17.66 -2.09 -1.53
N ALA A 61 18.39 -2.07 -2.64
CA ALA A 61 18.35 -3.11 -3.67
C ALA A 61 18.71 -4.52 -3.16
N ASP A 62 19.45 -4.61 -2.07
CA ASP A 62 19.89 -5.86 -1.44
C ASP A 62 19.01 -6.26 -0.22
N GLN A 63 17.83 -5.64 -0.07
CA GLN A 63 16.92 -5.86 1.04
C GLN A 63 15.58 -6.45 0.56
N GLU A 64 14.90 -7.15 1.45
CA GLU A 64 13.57 -7.69 1.23
C GLU A 64 12.51 -6.57 1.31
N ILE A 65 12.26 -5.92 0.17
CA ILE A 65 11.34 -4.78 0.07
C ILE A 65 10.08 -5.16 -0.70
N LEU A 66 8.92 -4.86 -0.12
CA LEU A 66 7.65 -4.77 -0.82
C LEU A 66 7.53 -3.35 -1.39
N TYR A 67 7.63 -3.21 -2.70
CA TYR A 67 7.54 -1.90 -3.36
C TYR A 67 6.10 -1.48 -3.57
N THR A 68 5.71 -0.38 -2.96
CA THR A 68 4.44 0.30 -3.30
C THR A 68 4.65 1.10 -4.57
N LEU A 69 3.84 0.82 -5.57
CA LEU A 69 3.82 1.53 -6.86
C LEU A 69 2.74 2.62 -6.88
N GLY A 70 2.87 3.50 -7.86
CA GLY A 70 1.96 4.63 -8.06
C GLY A 70 2.47 5.91 -7.42
N MET A 71 1.59 6.88 -7.33
CA MET A 71 1.90 8.20 -6.76
C MET A 71 0.63 8.87 -6.27
N ARG A 72 0.77 9.58 -5.16
CA ARG A 72 -0.16 10.61 -4.66
C ARG A 72 0.60 11.93 -4.49
N GLY A 73 0.03 12.90 -3.81
CA GLY A 73 0.74 14.11 -3.41
C GLY A 73 1.64 13.88 -2.17
N VAL A 74 2.01 14.97 -1.54
CA VAL A 74 2.77 14.92 -0.28
C VAL A 74 1.89 14.37 0.83
N HIS A 75 2.33 13.32 1.49
CA HIS A 75 1.57 12.56 2.49
C HIS A 75 0.25 12.06 1.89
N ASP A 76 -0.87 12.25 2.57
CA ASP A 76 -2.22 11.90 2.10
C ASP A 76 -2.85 12.95 1.14
N GLY A 77 -2.07 13.89 0.65
CA GLY A 77 -2.52 14.89 -0.30
C GLY A 77 -2.82 14.31 -1.69
N LYS A 78 -3.65 15.03 -2.45
CA LYS A 78 -3.90 14.71 -3.85
C LYS A 78 -2.66 14.98 -4.71
N MET A 79 -2.54 14.24 -5.83
CA MET A 79 -1.50 14.46 -6.83
C MET A 79 -1.48 15.91 -7.30
N GLN A 80 -0.28 16.48 -7.43
CA GLN A 80 -0.07 17.81 -7.97
C GLN A 80 0.16 17.75 -9.48
N GLY A 81 -0.11 18.85 -10.17
CA GLY A 81 0.12 18.98 -11.61
C GLY A 81 -0.96 18.39 -12.51
N ALA A 82 -1.70 17.37 -12.07
CA ALA A 82 -2.80 16.76 -12.81
C ALA A 82 -4.15 17.04 -12.11
N LYS A 83 -5.11 17.59 -12.87
CA LYS A 83 -6.37 18.07 -12.31
C LYS A 83 -7.55 17.15 -12.60
N THR A 84 -7.57 16.52 -13.77
CA THR A 84 -8.63 15.57 -14.16
C THR A 84 -8.21 14.13 -13.88
N VAL A 85 -9.17 13.23 -13.83
CA VAL A 85 -8.93 11.79 -13.64
C VAL A 85 -8.10 11.23 -14.80
N GLU A 86 -8.37 11.68 -16.03
CA GLU A 86 -7.64 11.28 -17.22
C GLU A 86 -6.16 11.73 -17.16
N GLU A 87 -5.90 12.97 -16.74
CA GLU A 87 -4.54 13.46 -16.54
C GLU A 87 -3.82 12.67 -15.47
N GLN A 88 -4.48 12.41 -14.33
CA GLN A 88 -3.92 11.63 -13.22
C GLN A 88 -3.62 10.19 -13.63
N LYS A 89 -4.52 9.56 -14.41
CA LYS A 89 -4.30 8.24 -14.99
C LYS A 89 -3.05 8.20 -15.87
N ALA A 90 -2.92 9.14 -16.81
CA ALA A 90 -1.75 9.22 -17.68
C ALA A 90 -0.43 9.41 -16.90
N VAL A 91 -0.47 10.16 -15.80
CA VAL A 91 0.69 10.31 -14.90
C VAL A 91 1.02 8.99 -14.22
N ILE A 92 0.02 8.26 -13.69
CA ILE A 92 0.25 6.98 -12.99
C ILE A 92 0.75 5.91 -13.96
N ASP A 93 0.24 5.85 -15.19
CA ASP A 93 0.72 4.93 -16.24
C ASP A 93 2.23 5.15 -16.50
N ARG A 94 2.65 6.40 -16.61
CA ARG A 94 4.08 6.76 -16.74
C ARG A 94 4.87 6.41 -15.48
N VAL A 95 4.32 6.70 -14.30
CA VAL A 95 4.94 6.38 -13.01
C VAL A 95 5.17 4.88 -12.86
N PHE A 96 4.20 4.04 -13.24
CA PHE A 96 4.38 2.59 -13.22
C PHE A 96 5.55 2.14 -14.11
N ALA A 97 5.63 2.66 -15.33
CA ALA A 97 6.72 2.31 -16.24
C ALA A 97 8.09 2.68 -15.65
N ASP A 98 8.21 3.92 -15.14
CA ASP A 98 9.45 4.44 -14.58
C ASP A 98 9.85 3.71 -13.28
N GLN A 99 8.92 3.45 -12.36
CA GLN A 99 9.18 2.73 -11.12
C GLN A 99 9.58 1.27 -11.38
N ARG A 100 8.89 0.57 -12.28
CA ARG A 100 9.26 -0.80 -12.67
C ARG A 100 10.59 -0.84 -13.40
N GLY A 101 10.91 0.16 -14.23
CA GLY A 101 12.23 0.29 -14.83
C GLY A 101 13.36 0.47 -13.80
N LEU A 102 13.10 1.15 -12.68
CA LEU A 102 14.05 1.22 -11.56
C LEU A 102 14.24 -0.13 -10.87
N ILE A 103 13.16 -0.88 -10.65
CA ILE A 103 13.21 -2.23 -10.06
C ILE A 103 14.00 -3.17 -11.00
N GLU A 104 13.69 -3.17 -12.29
CA GLU A 104 14.40 -3.96 -13.31
C GLU A 104 15.91 -3.67 -13.32
N LYS A 105 16.25 -2.39 -13.24
CA LYS A 105 17.64 -1.94 -13.34
C LYS A 105 18.49 -2.26 -12.12
N TYR A 106 17.91 -2.20 -10.92
CA TYR A 106 18.69 -2.22 -9.69
C TYR A 106 18.39 -3.40 -8.75
N VAL A 107 17.23 -4.06 -8.88
CA VAL A 107 16.81 -5.14 -7.97
C VAL A 107 16.85 -6.49 -8.66
N ASP A 108 15.99 -6.71 -9.65
CA ASP A 108 15.96 -7.95 -10.44
C ASP A 108 15.49 -7.63 -11.86
N LYS A 109 16.20 -8.17 -12.86
CA LYS A 109 15.83 -8.05 -14.28
C LYS A 109 14.44 -8.61 -14.58
N ASP A 110 14.01 -9.60 -13.84
CA ASP A 110 12.66 -10.15 -13.87
C ASP A 110 11.83 -9.48 -12.76
N VAL A 111 11.24 -8.33 -13.07
CA VAL A 111 10.45 -7.54 -12.12
C VAL A 111 9.27 -8.31 -11.52
N THR A 112 8.84 -9.41 -12.16
CA THR A 112 7.73 -10.23 -11.66
C THR A 112 8.10 -11.04 -10.42
N LYS A 113 9.40 -11.18 -10.12
CA LYS A 113 9.91 -11.83 -8.91
C LYS A 113 9.98 -10.89 -7.70
N VAL A 114 9.93 -9.59 -7.95
CA VAL A 114 10.02 -8.58 -6.91
C VAL A 114 8.62 -8.27 -6.40
N PRO A 115 8.35 -8.36 -5.08
CA PRO A 115 7.04 -8.05 -4.52
C PRO A 115 6.65 -6.59 -4.77
N GLN A 116 5.51 -6.38 -5.41
CA GLN A 116 4.98 -5.07 -5.76
C GLN A 116 3.50 -4.98 -5.39
N VAL A 117 3.08 -3.83 -4.92
CA VAL A 117 1.69 -3.58 -4.52
C VAL A 117 1.23 -2.22 -5.04
N PHE A 118 -0.01 -2.17 -5.50
CA PHE A 118 -0.71 -0.92 -5.81
C PHE A 118 -1.93 -0.80 -4.90
N ILE A 119 -2.07 0.36 -4.26
CA ILE A 119 -3.11 0.62 -3.24
C ILE A 119 -4.06 1.70 -3.76
N PRO A 120 -5.19 1.35 -4.37
CA PRO A 120 -6.19 2.30 -4.86
C PRO A 120 -7.01 2.87 -3.68
N TYR A 121 -6.40 3.78 -2.92
CA TYR A 121 -7.00 4.41 -1.74
C TYR A 121 -7.56 5.79 -2.06
N LYS A 122 -8.74 6.10 -1.53
CA LYS A 122 -9.46 7.37 -1.72
C LYS A 122 -9.62 7.71 -3.22
N GLU A 123 -9.15 8.89 -3.65
CA GLU A 123 -9.24 9.36 -5.05
C GLU A 123 -8.52 8.46 -6.06
N VAL A 124 -7.56 7.67 -5.62
CA VAL A 124 -6.85 6.72 -6.50
C VAL A 124 -7.76 5.56 -6.92
N LEU A 125 -8.79 5.24 -6.13
CA LEU A 125 -9.80 4.26 -6.50
C LEU A 125 -10.65 4.76 -7.68
N ASP A 126 -10.98 6.05 -7.72
CA ASP A 126 -11.70 6.66 -8.86
C ASP A 126 -10.85 6.60 -10.14
N ILE A 127 -9.54 6.84 -10.03
CA ILE A 127 -8.59 6.71 -11.15
C ILE A 127 -8.53 5.25 -11.64
N TYR A 128 -8.51 4.29 -10.72
CA TYR A 128 -8.54 2.88 -11.06
C TYR A 128 -9.83 2.50 -11.79
N HIS A 129 -10.98 2.93 -11.30
CA HIS A 129 -12.29 2.70 -11.95
C HIS A 129 -12.43 3.39 -13.31
N ALA A 130 -11.67 4.47 -13.55
CA ALA A 130 -11.58 5.10 -14.86
C ALA A 130 -10.71 4.31 -15.87
N GLY A 131 -10.32 3.08 -15.52
CA GLY A 131 -9.62 2.15 -16.40
C GLY A 131 -8.10 2.26 -16.37
N LEU A 132 -7.51 2.63 -15.22
CA LEU A 132 -6.06 2.53 -15.00
C LEU A 132 -5.61 1.07 -15.16
N GLN A 133 -4.59 0.85 -15.99
CA GLN A 133 -4.05 -0.49 -16.22
C GLN A 133 -2.91 -0.78 -15.23
N VAL A 134 -3.21 -1.54 -14.20
CA VAL A 134 -2.19 -2.02 -13.25
C VAL A 134 -1.53 -3.27 -13.82
N PRO A 135 -0.17 -3.38 -13.84
CA PRO A 135 0.50 -4.57 -14.35
C PRO A 135 0.02 -5.85 -13.66
N ASP A 136 -0.20 -6.93 -14.41
CA ASP A 136 -0.89 -8.15 -13.97
C ASP A 136 -0.24 -8.85 -12.76
N ASP A 137 1.07 -8.71 -12.61
CA ASP A 137 1.87 -9.28 -11.53
C ASP A 137 1.88 -8.43 -10.24
N VAL A 138 1.37 -7.22 -10.28
CA VAL A 138 1.27 -6.32 -9.13
C VAL A 138 0.05 -6.67 -8.29
N THR A 139 0.23 -6.84 -6.98
CA THR A 139 -0.88 -7.08 -6.05
C THR A 139 -1.79 -5.85 -5.96
N LEU A 140 -3.10 -6.04 -6.18
CA LEU A 140 -4.11 -5.02 -5.89
C LEU A 140 -4.46 -5.05 -4.41
N MET A 141 -4.25 -3.94 -3.71
CA MET A 141 -4.52 -3.86 -2.28
C MET A 141 -5.72 -2.94 -2.02
N TRP A 142 -6.84 -3.56 -1.71
CA TRP A 142 -8.10 -2.88 -1.41
C TRP A 142 -8.08 -2.28 -0.01
N CYS A 143 -8.82 -1.20 0.19
CA CYS A 143 -8.90 -0.55 1.49
C CYS A 143 -10.33 -0.60 2.02
N ASP A 144 -10.45 -0.57 3.36
CA ASP A 144 -11.71 -0.24 4.00
C ASP A 144 -12.02 1.27 3.91
N ASP A 145 -13.14 1.67 4.47
CA ASP A 145 -13.56 3.07 4.53
C ASP A 145 -12.96 3.85 5.72
N ASN A 146 -11.90 3.32 6.33
CA ASN A 146 -11.23 3.77 7.55
C ASN A 146 -12.01 3.48 8.85
N TYR A 147 -13.20 2.88 8.74
CA TYR A 147 -14.06 2.53 9.88
C TYR A 147 -14.45 1.04 9.85
N GLY A 148 -13.68 0.24 9.12
CA GLY A 148 -13.77 -1.23 9.12
C GLY A 148 -14.69 -1.83 8.07
N TYR A 149 -15.27 -1.06 7.14
CA TYR A 149 -16.10 -1.62 6.06
C TYR A 149 -15.36 -1.59 4.73
N ILE A 150 -15.09 -2.76 4.18
CA ILE A 150 -14.47 -2.89 2.85
C ILE A 150 -15.52 -2.52 1.80
N ARG A 151 -15.19 -1.56 0.93
CA ARG A 151 -16.11 -0.99 -0.07
C ARG A 151 -15.94 -1.57 -1.46
N HIS A 152 -14.81 -2.18 -1.74
CA HIS A 152 -14.55 -2.86 -3.02
C HIS A 152 -14.10 -4.29 -2.76
N PHE A 153 -14.76 -5.23 -3.38
CA PHE A 153 -14.35 -6.64 -3.44
C PHE A 153 -13.96 -6.99 -4.87
N PRO A 154 -12.93 -7.82 -5.07
CA PRO A 154 -12.44 -8.16 -6.39
C PRO A 154 -13.53 -8.76 -7.28
N THR A 155 -13.55 -8.35 -8.54
CA THR A 155 -14.26 -9.01 -9.61
C THR A 155 -13.60 -10.34 -9.99
N ALA A 156 -14.24 -11.15 -10.80
CA ALA A 156 -13.66 -12.39 -11.29
C ALA A 156 -12.34 -12.15 -12.08
N GLU A 157 -12.30 -11.05 -12.84
CA GLU A 157 -11.11 -10.65 -13.61
C GLU A 157 -9.95 -10.23 -12.67
N GLU A 158 -10.25 -9.46 -11.62
CA GLU A 158 -9.27 -9.06 -10.61
C GLU A 158 -8.77 -10.25 -9.78
N CYS A 159 -9.62 -11.25 -9.52
CA CYS A 159 -9.21 -12.50 -8.88
C CYS A 159 -8.30 -13.36 -9.77
N ALA A 160 -8.45 -13.28 -11.09
CA ALA A 160 -7.63 -14.04 -12.03
C ALA A 160 -6.21 -13.47 -12.25
N ARG A 161 -5.90 -12.29 -11.71
CA ARG A 161 -4.60 -11.63 -11.84
C ARG A 161 -3.50 -12.42 -11.11
N LYS A 162 -2.29 -12.47 -11.69
CA LYS A 162 -1.11 -13.13 -11.08
C LYS A 162 -0.67 -12.47 -9.77
N GLY A 163 -0.78 -11.15 -9.70
CA GLY A 163 -0.45 -10.38 -8.49
C GLY A 163 -1.39 -10.67 -7.32
N GLY A 164 -2.60 -11.14 -7.62
CA GLY A 164 -3.63 -11.40 -6.60
C GLY A 164 -4.14 -10.15 -5.91
N ASN A 165 -4.89 -10.36 -4.82
CA ASN A 165 -5.57 -9.30 -4.09
C ASN A 165 -5.18 -9.31 -2.62
N GLY A 166 -4.99 -8.13 -2.05
CA GLY A 166 -4.73 -7.90 -0.64
C GLY A 166 -5.70 -6.91 -0.03
N VAL A 167 -5.61 -6.71 1.27
CA VAL A 167 -6.38 -5.70 2.02
C VAL A 167 -5.48 -4.88 2.93
N TYR A 168 -5.77 -3.59 2.98
CA TYR A 168 -5.26 -2.63 3.95
C TYR A 168 -6.43 -2.20 4.83
N TYR A 169 -6.45 -2.73 6.07
CA TYR A 169 -7.56 -2.64 7.00
C TYR A 169 -7.22 -1.77 8.21
N HIS A 170 -8.15 -0.92 8.65
CA HIS A 170 -7.94 -0.01 9.76
C HIS A 170 -8.62 -0.51 11.03
N VAL A 171 -7.86 -0.69 12.11
CA VAL A 171 -8.40 -0.80 13.49
C VAL A 171 -8.19 0.48 14.28
N SER A 172 -7.49 1.44 13.70
CA SER A 172 -7.43 2.82 14.15
C SER A 172 -7.31 3.75 12.94
N TYR A 173 -7.76 4.98 13.08
CA TYR A 173 -7.68 5.96 12.01
C TYR A 173 -7.47 7.38 12.54
N TRP A 174 -6.51 8.07 11.93
CA TRP A 174 -6.28 9.49 12.21
C TRP A 174 -6.66 10.32 10.99
N GLY A 175 -7.82 10.92 11.03
CA GLY A 175 -8.28 11.73 9.91
C GLY A 175 -9.72 12.18 10.00
N ARG A 176 -10.19 12.79 8.92
CA ARG A 176 -11.56 13.31 8.84
C ARG A 176 -12.52 12.20 8.39
N PRO A 177 -13.80 12.23 8.80
CA PRO A 177 -14.46 13.29 9.59
C PRO A 177 -14.12 13.31 11.09
N HIS A 178 -13.63 12.21 11.67
CA HIS A 178 -13.19 12.09 13.06
C HIS A 178 -12.16 10.97 13.23
N ASP A 179 -11.35 11.11 14.26
CA ASP A 179 -10.32 10.13 14.62
C ASP A 179 -10.89 9.00 15.49
N HIS A 180 -10.29 7.81 15.40
CA HIS A 180 -10.35 6.76 16.41
C HIS A 180 -8.94 6.15 16.55
N LEU A 181 -8.22 6.52 17.59
CA LEU A 181 -6.78 6.27 17.71
C LEU A 181 -6.44 5.24 18.78
N TRP A 182 -6.53 5.62 20.02
CA TRP A 182 -6.00 4.84 21.13
C TRP A 182 -7.03 4.00 21.87
N LEU A 183 -8.30 4.31 21.76
CA LEU A 183 -9.37 3.47 22.29
C LEU A 183 -9.66 2.34 21.30
N SER A 184 -9.82 1.15 21.80
CA SER A 184 -10.24 -0.03 21.05
C SER A 184 -11.72 0.10 20.63
N THR A 185 -11.98 0.92 19.60
CA THR A 185 -13.34 1.25 19.16
C THR A 185 -13.86 0.30 18.09
N MET A 186 -12.96 -0.46 17.46
CA MET A 186 -13.33 -1.43 16.42
C MET A 186 -13.88 -2.71 17.04
N SER A 187 -15.13 -3.04 16.70
CA SER A 187 -15.72 -4.30 17.15
C SER A 187 -14.97 -5.50 16.57
N PRO A 188 -14.56 -6.49 17.40
CA PRO A 188 -13.99 -7.73 16.91
C PRO A 188 -14.89 -8.49 15.95
N TYR A 189 -16.20 -8.43 16.16
CA TYR A 189 -17.17 -9.04 15.28
C TYR A 189 -17.17 -8.39 13.87
N LEU A 190 -17.01 -7.07 13.78
CA LEU A 190 -16.89 -6.38 12.50
C LEU A 190 -15.60 -6.80 11.77
N ILE A 191 -14.48 -6.89 12.50
CA ILE A 191 -13.20 -7.36 11.94
C ILE A 191 -13.38 -8.76 11.38
N PHE A 192 -13.93 -9.68 12.17
CA PHE A 192 -14.19 -11.06 11.75
C PHE A 192 -15.07 -11.10 10.50
N GLN A 193 -16.21 -10.43 10.51
CA GLN A 193 -17.15 -10.40 9.39
C GLN A 193 -16.50 -9.89 8.10
N GLN A 194 -15.79 -8.76 8.18
CA GLN A 194 -15.22 -8.12 6.99
C GLN A 194 -14.02 -8.91 6.46
N MET A 195 -13.18 -9.44 7.34
CA MET A 195 -12.01 -10.22 6.92
C MET A 195 -12.39 -11.61 6.39
N LYS A 196 -13.41 -12.27 6.98
CA LYS A 196 -13.96 -13.51 6.43
C LYS A 196 -14.57 -13.27 5.04
N LEU A 197 -15.36 -12.22 4.90
CA LEU A 197 -15.93 -11.84 3.60
C LEU A 197 -14.83 -11.50 2.57
N ALA A 198 -13.78 -10.78 2.98
CA ALA A 198 -12.65 -10.48 2.12
C ALA A 198 -11.95 -11.76 1.62
N TYR A 199 -11.68 -12.69 2.52
CA TYR A 199 -11.09 -13.97 2.19
C TYR A 199 -11.95 -14.76 1.20
N ASP A 200 -13.25 -14.88 1.46
CA ASP A 200 -14.21 -15.63 0.63
C ASP A 200 -14.37 -14.98 -0.76
N ARG A 201 -14.08 -13.70 -0.90
CA ARG A 201 -14.09 -12.94 -2.15
C ARG A 201 -12.74 -12.86 -2.85
N GLY A 202 -11.74 -13.65 -2.42
CA GLY A 202 -10.45 -13.77 -3.10
C GLY A 202 -9.37 -12.77 -2.66
N ILE A 203 -9.57 -12.05 -1.56
CA ILE A 203 -8.53 -11.21 -0.95
C ILE A 203 -7.67 -12.07 -0.02
N GLN A 204 -6.72 -12.81 -0.61
CA GLN A 204 -5.95 -13.83 0.09
C GLN A 204 -4.44 -13.67 -0.01
N LYS A 205 -3.96 -12.75 -0.86
CA LYS A 205 -2.52 -12.63 -1.14
C LYS A 205 -1.74 -11.93 -0.03
N MET A 206 -2.31 -10.87 0.53
CA MET A 206 -1.64 -10.05 1.53
C MET A 206 -2.66 -9.28 2.38
N TRP A 207 -2.46 -9.30 3.69
CA TRP A 207 -3.27 -8.55 4.63
C TRP A 207 -2.39 -7.59 5.43
N ILE A 208 -2.72 -6.31 5.42
CA ILE A 208 -2.04 -5.27 6.20
C ILE A 208 -3.03 -4.67 7.18
N LEU A 209 -2.64 -4.62 8.45
CA LEU A 209 -3.39 -3.99 9.51
C LEU A 209 -2.82 -2.62 9.85
N ASN A 210 -3.62 -1.58 9.67
CA ASN A 210 -3.28 -0.25 10.16
C ASN A 210 -3.67 -0.15 11.64
N VAL A 211 -2.66 0.00 12.47
CA VAL A 211 -2.78 0.11 13.93
C VAL A 211 -2.17 1.43 14.37
N GLY A 212 -2.87 2.17 15.23
CA GLY A 212 -2.30 3.33 15.93
C GLY A 212 -1.43 2.87 17.12
N ASP A 213 -1.92 3.11 18.32
CA ASP A 213 -1.27 2.63 19.54
C ASP A 213 -1.52 1.12 19.72
N ILE A 214 -0.44 0.35 19.79
CA ILE A 214 -0.50 -1.12 19.84
C ILE A 214 -1.20 -1.61 21.11
N LYS A 215 -0.89 -1.03 22.26
CA LYS A 215 -1.39 -1.49 23.55
C LYS A 215 -2.92 -1.58 23.66
N PRO A 216 -3.71 -0.58 23.28
CA PRO A 216 -5.17 -0.73 23.37
C PRO A 216 -5.77 -1.62 22.28
N ALA A 217 -5.01 -1.96 21.25
CA ALA A 217 -5.48 -2.75 20.09
C ALA A 217 -4.96 -4.21 20.09
N GLU A 218 -4.38 -4.70 21.18
CA GLU A 218 -3.78 -6.03 21.28
C GLU A 218 -4.74 -7.13 20.83
N TYR A 219 -5.97 -7.12 21.32
CA TYR A 219 -6.98 -8.10 20.96
C TYR A 219 -7.35 -8.07 19.47
N GLN A 220 -7.52 -6.89 18.90
CA GLN A 220 -7.84 -6.75 17.47
C GLN A 220 -6.67 -7.19 16.58
N ILE A 221 -5.44 -6.91 17.01
CA ILE A 221 -4.24 -7.36 16.32
C ILE A 221 -4.17 -8.89 16.33
N GLU A 222 -4.34 -9.51 17.50
CA GLU A 222 -4.32 -10.98 17.66
C GLU A 222 -5.39 -11.62 16.77
N LEU A 223 -6.64 -11.21 16.90
CA LEU A 223 -7.73 -11.70 16.05
C LEU A 223 -7.43 -11.60 14.56
N PHE A 224 -6.97 -10.43 14.11
CA PHE A 224 -6.65 -10.21 12.70
C PHE A 224 -5.50 -11.12 12.23
N MET A 225 -4.46 -11.30 13.04
CA MET A 225 -3.31 -12.13 12.68
C MET A 225 -3.64 -13.61 12.72
N ASP A 226 -4.47 -14.07 13.66
CA ASP A 226 -4.96 -15.45 13.72
C ASP A 226 -5.82 -15.78 12.50
N MET A 227 -6.72 -14.86 12.10
CA MET A 227 -7.49 -14.99 10.86
C MET A 227 -6.59 -15.02 9.62
N ALA A 228 -5.55 -14.21 9.57
CA ALA A 228 -4.59 -14.20 8.46
C ALA A 228 -3.76 -15.49 8.40
N TRP A 229 -3.50 -16.10 9.54
CA TRP A 229 -2.76 -17.36 9.65
C TRP A 229 -3.64 -18.58 9.26
N ASN A 230 -4.82 -18.67 9.83
CA ASN A 230 -5.76 -19.77 9.55
C ASN A 230 -7.21 -19.33 9.79
N ILE A 231 -7.83 -18.81 8.75
CA ILE A 231 -9.18 -18.27 8.84
C ILE A 231 -10.24 -19.33 9.15
N GLU A 232 -10.04 -20.56 8.67
CA GLU A 232 -11.01 -21.64 8.90
C GLU A 232 -11.01 -22.11 10.36
N ALA A 233 -9.84 -22.13 11.00
CA ALA A 233 -9.78 -22.44 12.44
C ALA A 233 -10.54 -21.39 13.24
N VAL A 234 -10.29 -20.10 13.02
CA VAL A 234 -11.00 -19.02 13.73
C VAL A 234 -12.49 -19.03 13.42
N ALA A 235 -12.90 -19.32 12.19
CA ALA A 235 -14.30 -19.37 11.79
C ALA A 235 -15.05 -20.58 12.38
N SER A 236 -14.36 -21.65 12.76
CA SER A 236 -14.98 -22.85 13.37
C SER A 236 -15.21 -22.72 14.86
N GLU A 237 -14.51 -21.80 15.53
CA GLU A 237 -14.63 -21.56 16.98
C GLU A 237 -15.66 -20.47 17.34
N GLY A 238 -16.14 -19.70 16.39
CA GLY A 238 -17.11 -18.60 16.51
C GLY A 238 -18.43 -18.90 15.86
#